data_0474408a5903919de32d6ad4ce24a934
#
_entry.id   0474408a5903919de32d6ad4ce24a934
#
_cell.length_a   1.000
_cell.length_b   1.000
_cell.length_c   1.000
_cell.angle_alpha   90.00
_cell.angle_beta   90.00
_cell.angle_gamma   90.00
#
_symmetry.space_group_name_H-M   'P 1'
#
loop_
_entity.id
_entity.type
_entity.pdbx_description
1 polymer ?
#
loop_
_entity_poly.entity_id
_entity_poly.type
_entity_poly.pdbx_seq_one_letter_code
_entity_poly.pdbx_strand_id
1 'polypeptide(L)'
;AQMPTADSAAQTKPDTVKLGIYVTSIHDIDFKQKEYNINFWIWLKYKKREFDFVRNLEIPNAKTFTTAYTTIDSSGEMVYLQMKMQCTMKDSWKIDNFPFDRQTLRLSFENSQFDSTKLIFVADTIGANYDIRNDRSGKLNNNRVMNGRLIDVFEMRSKGRVYKTAFGDETMNADPQVTYSALRIKIGISREASGLFWKMFLGMYIAFMIAFICFFIHSDGMDSRFGLSVGSIFAVIGNKYIIDS
;
A
#
# COMPACT_ATOMS: atom_id res chain seq x y z
N ALA A 1 -3.39 13.15 62.48
CA ALA A 1 -2.53 13.23 61.29
C ALA A 1 -3.30 12.68 60.09
N GLN A 2 -3.83 13.59 59.26
CA GLN A 2 -4.45 13.22 57.99
C GLN A 2 -3.35 12.99 56.95
N MET A 3 -3.37 11.79 56.35
CA MET A 3 -2.58 11.51 55.15
C MET A 3 -3.11 12.36 53.99
N PRO A 4 -2.24 12.95 53.18
CA PRO A 4 -2.68 13.62 51.97
C PRO A 4 -3.18 12.56 50.97
N THR A 5 -4.40 12.74 50.53
CA THR A 5 -5.02 12.00 49.42
C THR A 5 -4.18 12.17 48.15
N ALA A 6 -3.80 11.04 47.53
CA ALA A 6 -3.13 11.02 46.28
C ALA A 6 -3.95 11.81 45.24
N ASP A 7 -3.37 12.87 44.74
CA ASP A 7 -3.86 13.67 43.63
C ASP A 7 -4.05 12.76 42.43
N SER A 8 -5.29 12.53 42.05
CA SER A 8 -5.62 11.83 40.82
C SER A 8 -5.14 12.72 39.66
N ALA A 9 -4.01 12.34 39.09
CA ALA A 9 -3.50 12.96 37.87
C ALA A 9 -4.64 12.96 36.83
N ALA A 10 -5.20 14.12 36.57
CA ALA A 10 -6.22 14.30 35.55
C ALA A 10 -5.66 13.76 34.22
N GLN A 11 -6.21 12.66 33.77
CA GLN A 11 -5.89 12.10 32.45
C GLN A 11 -6.27 13.15 31.42
N THR A 12 -5.31 13.92 30.97
CA THR A 12 -5.51 14.90 29.90
C THR A 12 -5.91 14.15 28.64
N LYS A 13 -7.10 14.46 28.13
CA LYS A 13 -7.61 13.85 26.92
C LYS A 13 -6.58 14.02 25.78
N PRO A 14 -6.25 12.95 25.04
CA PRO A 14 -5.28 13.05 23.96
C PRO A 14 -5.71 14.05 22.89
N ASP A 15 -4.73 14.75 22.32
CA ASP A 15 -4.98 15.71 21.27
C ASP A 15 -5.27 15.00 19.95
N THR A 16 -6.26 15.50 19.24
CA THR A 16 -6.68 14.94 17.96
C THR A 16 -5.96 15.64 16.81
N VAL A 17 -5.25 14.86 16.00
CA VAL A 17 -4.61 15.30 14.77
C VAL A 17 -5.40 14.75 13.59
N LYS A 18 -6.00 15.64 12.80
CA LYS A 18 -6.69 15.26 11.56
C LYS A 18 -5.66 15.13 10.45
N LEU A 19 -5.55 13.95 9.86
CA LEU A 19 -4.63 13.65 8.77
C LEU A 19 -5.41 13.25 7.53
N GLY A 20 -5.12 13.91 6.41
CA GLY A 20 -5.65 13.57 5.09
C GLY A 20 -4.53 13.30 4.10
N ILE A 21 -4.81 12.55 3.06
CA ILE A 21 -3.85 12.19 2.01
C ILE A 21 -4.51 12.31 0.63
N TYR A 22 -3.73 12.70 -0.36
CA TYR A 22 -4.09 12.66 -1.78
C TYR A 22 -2.98 11.96 -2.56
N VAL A 23 -3.26 10.74 -3.01
CA VAL A 23 -2.29 9.96 -3.80
C VAL A 23 -2.27 10.48 -5.23
N THR A 24 -1.08 10.90 -5.69
CA THR A 24 -0.87 11.40 -7.05
C THR A 24 -0.47 10.31 -8.02
N SER A 25 0.39 9.37 -7.60
CA SER A 25 0.82 8.24 -8.43
C SER A 25 1.26 7.05 -7.59
N ILE A 26 1.08 5.86 -8.15
CA ILE A 26 1.64 4.60 -7.66
C ILE A 26 2.31 3.94 -8.85
N HIS A 27 3.59 3.61 -8.74
CA HIS A 27 4.39 3.07 -9.85
C HIS A 27 5.45 2.09 -9.34
N ASP A 28 6.15 1.44 -10.26
CA ASP A 28 7.26 0.51 -9.98
C ASP A 28 6.89 -0.56 -8.94
N ILE A 29 5.73 -1.20 -9.15
CA ILE A 29 5.32 -2.27 -8.26
C ILE A 29 6.11 -3.53 -8.62
N ASP A 30 7.10 -3.85 -7.79
CA ASP A 30 7.95 -5.02 -7.94
C ASP A 30 7.52 -6.14 -6.98
N PHE A 31 6.97 -7.21 -7.55
CA PHE A 31 6.52 -8.36 -6.76
C PHE A 31 7.68 -9.24 -6.27
N LYS A 32 8.82 -9.22 -6.95
CA LYS A 32 10.01 -10.00 -6.56
C LYS A 32 10.67 -9.37 -5.32
N GLN A 33 10.84 -8.05 -5.35
CA GLN A 33 11.42 -7.29 -4.23
C GLN A 33 10.40 -6.91 -3.16
N LYS A 34 9.10 -7.09 -3.46
CA LYS A 34 7.98 -6.71 -2.57
C LYS A 34 8.01 -5.21 -2.23
N GLU A 35 8.25 -4.40 -3.25
CA GLU A 35 8.37 -2.94 -3.13
C GLU A 35 7.44 -2.24 -4.12
N TYR A 36 7.03 -1.02 -3.77
CA TYR A 36 6.32 -0.11 -4.68
C TYR A 36 6.65 1.33 -4.35
N ASN A 37 6.59 2.19 -5.36
CA ASN A 37 6.75 3.63 -5.19
C ASN A 37 5.39 4.31 -5.16
N ILE A 38 5.23 5.25 -4.25
CA ILE A 38 4.02 6.04 -4.09
C ILE A 38 4.37 7.51 -3.88
N ASN A 39 3.70 8.38 -4.65
CA ASN A 39 3.79 9.83 -4.50
C ASN A 39 2.45 10.36 -4.03
N PHE A 40 2.45 11.20 -3.01
CA PHE A 40 1.24 11.73 -2.42
C PHE A 40 1.44 13.08 -1.76
N TRP A 41 0.34 13.81 -1.63
CA TRP A 41 0.22 14.93 -0.72
C TRP A 41 -0.39 14.46 0.59
N ILE A 42 0.12 14.96 1.70
CA ILE A 42 -0.42 14.75 3.04
C ILE A 42 -0.68 16.11 3.67
N TRP A 43 -1.74 16.21 4.44
CA TRP A 43 -1.98 17.38 5.28
C TRP A 43 -2.40 16.96 6.68
N LEU A 44 -1.96 17.75 7.64
CA LEU A 44 -2.26 17.58 9.06
C LEU A 44 -2.86 18.86 9.61
N LYS A 45 -3.92 18.72 10.41
CA LYS A 45 -4.58 19.81 11.14
C LYS A 45 -4.57 19.47 12.62
N TYR A 46 -3.94 20.33 13.43
CA TYR A 46 -3.78 20.12 14.86
C TYR A 46 -3.73 21.44 15.64
N LYS A 47 -3.98 21.39 16.96
CA LYS A 47 -4.02 22.58 17.82
C LYS A 47 -2.69 22.85 18.50
N LYS A 48 -2.01 21.82 19.00
CA LYS A 48 -0.78 21.99 19.77
C LYS A 48 0.41 22.29 18.88
N ARG A 49 0.99 23.48 19.04
CA ARG A 49 2.15 23.92 18.28
C ARG A 49 3.45 23.17 18.63
N GLU A 50 3.47 22.43 19.74
CA GLU A 50 4.62 21.59 20.12
C GLU A 50 4.78 20.33 19.24
N PHE A 51 3.75 19.97 18.46
CA PHE A 51 3.84 18.85 17.55
C PHE A 51 4.63 19.22 16.30
N ASP A 52 5.85 18.69 16.18
CA ASP A 52 6.69 18.84 14.98
C ASP A 52 6.57 17.62 14.07
N PHE A 53 5.56 17.62 13.21
CA PHE A 53 5.36 16.52 12.26
C PHE A 53 6.34 16.55 11.08
N VAL A 54 7.05 17.63 10.84
CA VAL A 54 8.08 17.67 9.80
C VAL A 54 9.23 16.75 10.15
N ARG A 55 9.56 16.67 11.45
CA ARG A 55 10.65 15.83 11.95
C ARG A 55 10.19 14.48 12.51
N ASN A 56 8.99 14.45 13.12
CA ASN A 56 8.54 13.32 13.93
C ASN A 56 7.43 12.48 13.27
N LEU A 57 7.05 12.78 12.01
CA LEU A 57 6.15 11.92 11.25
C LEU A 57 6.93 10.70 10.74
N GLU A 58 6.46 9.52 11.10
CA GLU A 58 7.06 8.26 10.73
C GLU A 58 6.15 7.47 9.79
N ILE A 59 6.77 6.78 8.84
CA ILE A 59 6.13 5.84 7.92
C ILE A 59 6.79 4.47 8.12
N PRO A 60 6.31 3.65 9.08
CA PRO A 60 7.05 2.47 9.56
C PRO A 60 7.34 1.41 8.50
N ASN A 61 6.57 1.34 7.43
CA ASN A 61 6.77 0.38 6.34
C ASN A 61 7.43 0.99 5.09
N ALA A 62 7.93 2.21 5.17
CA ALA A 62 8.74 2.81 4.13
C ALA A 62 10.18 2.31 4.19
N LYS A 63 10.74 1.91 3.05
CA LYS A 63 12.18 1.66 2.89
C LYS A 63 12.94 2.97 2.83
N THR A 64 12.43 3.92 2.06
CA THR A 64 12.91 5.28 1.93
C THR A 64 11.75 6.23 1.73
N PHE A 65 11.87 7.44 2.24
CA PHE A 65 10.94 8.52 1.92
C PHE A 65 11.68 9.84 1.81
N THR A 66 11.16 10.73 0.96
CA THR A 66 11.65 12.09 0.78
C THR A 66 10.49 13.06 0.79
N THR A 67 10.69 14.21 1.44
CA THR A 67 9.73 15.31 1.42
C THR A 67 10.17 16.32 0.37
N ALA A 68 9.40 16.45 -0.71
CA ALA A 68 9.72 17.34 -1.81
C ALA A 68 9.23 18.78 -1.57
N TYR A 69 8.23 18.96 -0.74
CA TYR A 69 7.62 20.25 -0.45
C TYR A 69 6.95 20.25 0.92
N THR A 70 7.09 21.36 1.65
CA THR A 70 6.45 21.55 2.96
C THR A 70 5.94 22.98 3.09
N THR A 71 4.69 23.12 3.55
CA THR A 71 4.09 24.41 3.91
C THR A 71 3.42 24.28 5.27
N ILE A 72 3.63 25.27 6.11
CA ILE A 72 3.02 25.37 7.45
C ILE A 72 2.27 26.70 7.55
N ASP A 73 1.00 26.64 7.88
CA ASP A 73 0.22 27.80 8.25
C ASP A 73 -0.23 27.66 9.73
N SER A 74 0.22 28.58 10.56
CA SER A 74 -0.07 28.64 11.98
C SER A 74 -0.75 29.95 12.39
N SER A 75 -1.31 30.67 11.44
CA SER A 75 -1.96 31.97 11.67
C SER A 75 -3.28 31.85 12.44
N GLY A 76 -3.95 30.69 12.39
CA GLY A 76 -5.22 30.42 13.05
C GLY A 76 -5.10 29.69 14.39
N GLU A 77 -6.23 29.24 14.94
CA GLU A 77 -6.29 28.37 16.13
C GLU A 77 -5.68 26.98 15.88
N MET A 78 -5.72 26.55 14.63
CA MET A 78 -5.18 25.25 14.20
C MET A 78 -3.97 25.46 13.31
N VAL A 79 -2.96 24.65 13.51
CA VAL A 79 -1.84 24.55 12.59
C VAL A 79 -2.26 23.66 11.42
N TYR A 80 -2.04 24.17 10.21
CA TYR A 80 -2.19 23.42 8.96
C TYR A 80 -0.82 23.16 8.36
N LEU A 81 -0.46 21.89 8.31
CA LEU A 81 0.79 21.44 7.69
C LEU A 81 0.46 20.64 6.43
N GLN A 82 1.09 20.99 5.33
CA GLN A 82 0.97 20.25 4.06
C GLN A 82 2.36 19.83 3.57
N MET A 83 2.48 18.58 3.16
CA MET A 83 3.73 18.04 2.62
C MET A 83 3.47 17.22 1.35
N LYS A 84 4.39 17.31 0.39
CA LYS A 84 4.46 16.42 -0.77
C LYS A 84 5.55 15.38 -0.51
N MET A 85 5.17 14.13 -0.52
CA MET A 85 6.08 13.03 -0.18
C MET A 85 6.21 12.02 -1.32
N GLN A 86 7.40 11.46 -1.43
CA GLN A 86 7.74 10.36 -2.32
C GLN A 86 8.30 9.23 -1.46
N CYS A 87 7.69 8.05 -1.54
CA CYS A 87 8.05 6.93 -0.69
C CYS A 87 8.23 5.65 -1.51
N THR A 88 9.29 4.91 -1.19
CA THR A 88 9.44 3.50 -1.57
C THR A 88 8.96 2.65 -0.41
N MET A 89 7.90 1.92 -0.61
CA MET A 89 7.24 1.15 0.42
C MET A 89 7.58 -0.34 0.30
N LYS A 90 7.69 -1.04 1.44
CA LYS A 90 7.74 -2.50 1.49
C LYS A 90 6.39 -3.06 1.91
N ASP A 91 5.95 -4.10 1.20
CA ASP A 91 4.74 -4.83 1.57
C ASP A 91 4.92 -6.34 1.28
N SER A 92 4.07 -7.17 1.88
CA SER A 92 4.07 -8.61 1.65
C SER A 92 2.86 -8.99 0.81
N TRP A 93 3.09 -9.40 -0.43
CA TRP A 93 2.03 -9.82 -1.35
C TRP A 93 2.07 -11.31 -1.58
N LYS A 94 0.89 -11.87 -1.86
CA LYS A 94 0.71 -13.24 -2.32
C LYS A 94 0.31 -13.20 -3.80
N ILE A 95 1.04 -13.92 -4.63
CA ILE A 95 0.84 -13.96 -6.09
C ILE A 95 0.28 -15.30 -6.57
N ASP A 96 -0.36 -16.05 -5.67
CA ASP A 96 -0.85 -17.40 -5.94
C ASP A 96 -1.88 -17.45 -7.09
N ASN A 97 -2.61 -16.35 -7.33
CA ASN A 97 -3.66 -16.25 -8.35
C ASN A 97 -3.23 -15.44 -9.59
N PHE A 98 -1.93 -15.31 -9.85
CA PHE A 98 -1.46 -14.61 -11.03
C PHE A 98 -2.03 -15.22 -12.34
N PRO A 99 -2.50 -14.42 -13.35
CA PRO A 99 -2.50 -12.96 -13.43
C PRO A 99 -3.77 -12.27 -12.88
N PHE A 100 -4.69 -13.00 -12.24
CA PHE A 100 -5.95 -12.49 -11.72
C PHE A 100 -5.85 -12.04 -10.25
N ASP A 101 -4.65 -11.70 -9.82
CA ASP A 101 -4.35 -11.33 -8.44
C ASP A 101 -4.86 -9.92 -8.10
N ARG A 102 -5.36 -9.79 -6.87
CA ARG A 102 -5.68 -8.53 -6.23
C ARG A 102 -4.72 -8.32 -5.09
N GLN A 103 -4.12 -7.14 -5.04
CA GLN A 103 -3.16 -6.80 -4.01
C GLN A 103 -3.64 -5.61 -3.19
N THR A 104 -3.23 -5.57 -1.94
CA THR A 104 -3.50 -4.44 -1.05
C THR A 104 -2.19 -3.77 -0.69
N LEU A 105 -2.03 -2.51 -1.11
CA LEU A 105 -0.93 -1.66 -0.71
C LEU A 105 -1.26 -1.04 0.65
N ARG A 106 -0.30 -1.05 1.56
CA ARG A 106 -0.47 -0.53 2.92
C ARG A 106 0.46 0.64 3.14
N LEU A 107 -0.09 1.72 3.67
CA LEU A 107 0.63 2.91 4.08
C LEU A 107 0.18 3.24 5.50
N SER A 108 1.13 3.49 6.40
CA SER A 108 0.85 3.81 7.80
C SER A 108 1.61 5.06 8.21
N PHE A 109 0.95 5.94 8.95
CA PHE A 109 1.54 7.13 9.53
C PHE A 109 1.49 7.04 11.04
N GLU A 110 2.60 7.30 11.70
CA GLU A 110 2.75 7.30 13.15
C GLU A 110 3.53 8.56 13.57
N ASN A 111 3.47 8.89 14.86
CA ASN A 111 4.36 9.89 15.44
C ASN A 111 5.41 9.17 16.27
N SER A 112 6.69 9.48 16.06
CA SER A 112 7.80 8.83 16.77
C SER A 112 7.99 9.32 18.21
N GLN A 113 7.42 10.47 18.57
CA GLN A 113 7.68 11.14 19.84
C GLN A 113 6.52 10.97 20.85
N PHE A 114 5.27 10.99 20.37
CA PHE A 114 4.07 10.99 21.24
C PHE A 114 3.29 9.70 21.08
N ASP A 115 3.00 9.06 22.22
CA ASP A 115 2.17 7.88 22.28
C ASP A 115 0.66 8.19 22.17
N SER A 116 -0.18 7.16 22.19
CA SER A 116 -1.63 7.30 22.06
C SER A 116 -2.32 8.00 23.25
N THR A 117 -1.62 8.19 24.38
CA THR A 117 -2.15 8.94 25.53
C THR A 117 -2.10 10.44 25.28
N LYS A 118 -1.20 10.90 24.43
CA LYS A 118 -0.98 12.31 24.12
C LYS A 118 -1.53 12.70 22.75
N LEU A 119 -1.50 11.81 21.75
CA LEU A 119 -1.84 12.10 20.38
C LEU A 119 -2.67 10.98 19.73
N ILE A 120 -3.78 11.35 19.07
CA ILE A 120 -4.60 10.44 18.28
C ILE A 120 -4.73 10.97 16.86
N PHE A 121 -4.36 10.15 15.87
CA PHE A 121 -4.65 10.43 14.47
C PHE A 121 -6.09 10.07 14.11
N VAL A 122 -6.75 10.98 13.41
CA VAL A 122 -8.09 10.79 12.85
C VAL A 122 -8.06 11.12 11.37
N ALA A 123 -8.75 10.33 10.56
CA ALA A 123 -8.84 10.60 9.13
C ALA A 123 -9.58 11.91 8.86
N ASP A 124 -8.96 12.81 8.09
CA ASP A 124 -9.61 14.02 7.57
C ASP A 124 -10.30 13.69 6.25
N THR A 125 -11.60 13.45 6.32
CA THR A 125 -12.44 13.14 5.15
C THR A 125 -13.01 14.39 4.49
N ILE A 126 -12.91 15.58 5.15
CA ILE A 126 -13.52 16.83 4.75
C ILE A 126 -12.55 17.57 3.81
N GLY A 127 -12.06 17.38 2.91
CA GLY A 127 -11.11 18.14 2.06
C GLY A 127 -10.40 17.25 1.06
N ALA A 128 -10.51 15.99 1.31
CA ALA A 128 -10.12 15.02 0.32
C ALA A 128 -11.26 14.97 -0.71
N ASN A 129 -11.05 15.55 -1.88
CA ASN A 129 -11.88 15.30 -3.07
C ASN A 129 -11.62 13.85 -3.56
N TYR A 130 -11.56 12.94 -2.61
CA TYR A 130 -11.85 11.57 -2.91
C TYR A 130 -13.35 11.55 -3.11
N ASP A 131 -13.80 11.16 -4.27
CA ASP A 131 -15.16 10.65 -4.46
C ASP A 131 -15.30 9.36 -3.63
N ILE A 132 -14.99 9.48 -2.34
CA ILE A 132 -15.36 8.53 -1.32
C ILE A 132 -16.84 8.83 -1.09
N ARG A 133 -17.68 8.38 -2.01
CA ARG A 133 -19.07 8.19 -1.64
C ARG A 133 -19.00 7.25 -0.45
N ASN A 134 -19.50 7.74 0.67
CA ASN A 134 -19.81 6.99 1.87
C ASN A 134 -20.89 5.93 1.55
N ASP A 135 -20.63 5.07 0.60
CA ASP A 135 -21.23 3.76 0.61
C ASP A 135 -20.57 3.04 1.78
N ARG A 136 -21.37 2.50 2.69
CA ARG A 136 -20.94 1.73 3.86
C ARG A 136 -19.97 0.59 3.53
N SER A 137 -19.70 0.36 2.25
CA SER A 137 -18.77 -0.62 1.70
C SER A 137 -17.33 -0.09 1.48
N GLY A 138 -17.07 1.22 1.66
CA GLY A 138 -15.72 1.80 1.47
C GLY A 138 -15.19 1.68 0.03
N LYS A 139 -16.04 1.47 -0.95
CA LYS A 139 -15.63 1.39 -2.35
C LYS A 139 -15.44 2.79 -2.91
N LEU A 140 -14.25 3.06 -3.42
CA LEU A 140 -13.99 4.17 -4.34
C LEU A 140 -14.88 4.01 -5.57
N ASN A 141 -15.80 4.95 -5.75
CA ASN A 141 -16.78 4.86 -6.83
C ASN A 141 -16.25 5.33 -8.20
N ASN A 142 -14.94 5.55 -8.32
CA ASN A 142 -14.27 5.78 -9.59
C ASN A 142 -13.16 4.75 -9.73
N ASN A 143 -13.30 3.90 -10.74
CA ASN A 143 -12.23 3.05 -11.25
C ASN A 143 -11.06 3.94 -11.69
N ARG A 144 -10.31 4.47 -10.73
CA ARG A 144 -9.15 5.29 -11.01
C ARG A 144 -8.03 4.37 -11.48
N VAL A 145 -7.74 4.46 -12.76
CA VAL A 145 -6.59 3.76 -13.34
C VAL A 145 -5.34 4.55 -13.01
N MET A 146 -4.46 3.96 -12.22
CA MET A 146 -3.10 4.47 -12.01
C MET A 146 -2.12 3.50 -12.65
N ASN A 147 -1.40 3.96 -13.66
CA ASN A 147 -0.36 3.17 -14.36
C ASN A 147 -0.85 1.79 -14.82
N GLY A 148 -2.04 1.72 -15.44
CA GLY A 148 -2.62 0.49 -15.95
C GLY A 148 -3.20 -0.46 -14.90
N ARG A 149 -3.41 0.03 -13.65
CA ARG A 149 -4.05 -0.73 -12.59
C ARG A 149 -5.29 -0.02 -12.08
N LEU A 150 -6.35 -0.77 -11.85
CA LEU A 150 -7.57 -0.27 -11.24
C LEU A 150 -7.39 -0.21 -9.73
N ILE A 151 -7.70 0.95 -9.14
CA ILE A 151 -7.85 1.09 -7.69
C ILE A 151 -9.30 0.79 -7.36
N ASP A 152 -9.54 -0.32 -6.68
CA ASP A 152 -10.87 -0.80 -6.33
C ASP A 152 -11.26 -0.55 -4.86
N VAL A 153 -10.28 -0.34 -3.99
CA VAL A 153 -10.51 -0.05 -2.56
C VAL A 153 -9.58 1.05 -2.09
N PHE A 154 -10.12 2.00 -1.36
CA PHE A 154 -9.33 2.96 -0.59
C PHE A 154 -9.94 3.10 0.81
N GLU A 155 -9.19 2.72 1.84
CA GLU A 155 -9.66 2.72 3.21
C GLU A 155 -8.67 3.45 4.11
N MET A 156 -9.17 4.38 4.93
CA MET A 156 -8.40 5.06 5.97
C MET A 156 -8.97 4.69 7.33
N ARG A 157 -8.14 4.13 8.21
CA ARG A 157 -8.54 3.78 9.58
C ARG A 157 -7.52 4.25 10.60
N SER A 158 -7.99 4.92 11.64
CA SER A 158 -7.22 5.14 12.86
C SER A 158 -7.17 3.83 13.64
N LYS A 159 -5.95 3.39 13.98
CA LYS A 159 -5.73 2.17 14.76
C LYS A 159 -4.47 2.32 15.61
N GLY A 160 -4.58 2.05 16.91
CA GLY A 160 -3.42 1.93 17.77
C GLY A 160 -2.46 0.82 17.31
N ARG A 161 -1.17 1.09 17.40
CA ARG A 161 -0.10 0.12 17.20
C ARG A 161 0.62 -0.11 18.51
N VAL A 162 0.62 -1.37 18.96
CA VAL A 162 1.25 -1.75 20.22
C VAL A 162 2.66 -2.25 19.92
N TYR A 163 3.64 -1.65 20.56
CA TYR A 163 5.02 -2.12 20.57
C TYR A 163 5.31 -2.78 21.92
N LYS A 164 5.77 -4.01 21.87
CA LYS A 164 6.18 -4.78 23.07
C LYS A 164 7.66 -4.57 23.34
N THR A 165 8.01 -3.34 23.64
CA THR A 165 9.40 -2.94 23.93
C THR A 165 9.41 -1.68 24.78
N ALA A 166 10.39 -1.59 25.67
CA ALA A 166 10.68 -0.37 26.44
C ALA A 166 11.54 0.63 25.68
N PHE A 167 11.98 0.32 24.45
CA PHE A 167 12.95 1.12 23.71
C PHE A 167 14.21 1.51 24.51
N GLY A 168 14.61 0.66 25.49
CA GLY A 168 15.76 0.91 26.38
C GLY A 168 15.46 1.76 27.62
N ASP A 169 14.20 2.05 27.91
CA ASP A 169 13.82 2.74 29.15
C ASP A 169 13.76 1.72 30.31
N GLU A 170 14.76 1.80 31.19
CA GLU A 170 14.89 0.93 32.35
C GLU A 170 13.81 1.17 33.43
N THR A 171 13.08 2.27 33.34
CA THR A 171 12.02 2.61 34.32
C THR A 171 10.71 1.89 34.00
N MET A 172 10.58 1.30 32.82
CA MET A 172 9.40 0.53 32.43
C MET A 172 9.37 -0.87 33.05
N ASN A 173 8.17 -1.34 33.36
CA ASN A 173 7.91 -2.67 33.94
C ASN A 173 8.39 -3.83 33.05
N ALA A 174 8.43 -5.05 33.60
CA ALA A 174 8.94 -6.25 32.94
C ALA A 174 8.23 -6.68 31.63
N ASP A 175 7.03 -6.16 31.35
CA ASP A 175 6.31 -6.35 30.06
C ASP A 175 5.84 -4.99 29.51
N PRO A 176 6.78 -4.16 29.02
CA PRO A 176 6.45 -2.82 28.55
C PRO A 176 5.62 -2.89 27.26
N GLN A 177 4.46 -2.26 27.27
CA GLN A 177 3.62 -2.08 26.10
C GLN A 177 3.37 -0.60 25.88
N VAL A 178 3.91 -0.08 24.80
CA VAL A 178 3.66 1.30 24.38
C VAL A 178 2.76 1.28 23.16
N THR A 179 1.66 2.04 23.22
CA THR A 179 0.71 2.13 22.12
C THR A 179 0.83 3.49 21.45
N TYR A 180 1.17 3.48 20.17
CA TYR A 180 1.17 4.68 19.34
C TYR A 180 -0.09 4.72 18.49
N SER A 181 -0.61 5.94 18.29
CA SER A 181 -1.70 6.14 17.35
C SER A 181 -1.17 6.06 15.93
N ALA A 182 -1.80 5.22 15.11
CA ALA A 182 -1.46 5.07 13.70
C ALA A 182 -2.67 5.36 12.82
N LEU A 183 -2.47 6.10 11.73
CA LEU A 183 -3.43 6.16 10.64
C LEU A 183 -2.99 5.19 9.55
N ARG A 184 -3.80 4.16 9.32
CA ARG A 184 -3.53 3.14 8.30
C ARG A 184 -4.39 3.37 7.08
N ILE A 185 -3.74 3.33 5.93
CA ILE A 185 -4.36 3.47 4.62
C ILE A 185 -4.14 2.17 3.86
N LYS A 186 -5.21 1.65 3.29
CA LYS A 186 -5.20 0.47 2.43
C LYS A 186 -5.69 0.87 1.06
N ILE A 187 -4.92 0.53 0.05
CA ILE A 187 -5.24 0.79 -1.35
C ILE A 187 -5.31 -0.57 -2.05
N GLY A 188 -6.52 -0.99 -2.39
CA GLY A 188 -6.74 -2.20 -3.19
C GLY A 188 -6.45 -1.92 -4.64
N ILE A 189 -5.57 -2.72 -5.23
CA ILE A 189 -5.23 -2.66 -6.65
C ILE A 189 -5.55 -3.99 -7.32
N SER A 190 -6.17 -3.91 -8.49
CA SER A 190 -6.43 -5.05 -9.36
C SER A 190 -5.76 -4.83 -10.71
N ARG A 191 -5.38 -5.92 -11.34
CA ARG A 191 -4.76 -5.91 -12.67
C ARG A 191 -5.81 -6.16 -13.74
N GLU A 192 -5.70 -5.50 -14.89
CA GLU A 192 -6.41 -5.92 -16.08
C GLU A 192 -5.79 -7.21 -16.62
N ALA A 193 -6.30 -8.33 -16.10
CA ALA A 193 -5.70 -9.63 -16.32
C ALA A 193 -6.00 -10.22 -17.69
N SER A 194 -7.11 -9.84 -18.35
CA SER A 194 -7.55 -10.46 -19.60
C SER A 194 -6.53 -10.30 -20.74
N GLY A 195 -6.05 -9.09 -20.96
CA GLY A 195 -5.04 -8.84 -21.99
C GLY A 195 -3.72 -9.54 -21.71
N LEU A 196 -3.29 -9.58 -20.45
CA LEU A 196 -2.08 -10.28 -20.03
C LEU A 196 -2.23 -11.79 -20.17
N PHE A 197 -3.37 -12.35 -19.80
CA PHE A 197 -3.70 -13.76 -19.97
C PHE A 197 -3.54 -14.20 -21.45
N TRP A 198 -4.19 -13.48 -22.36
CA TRP A 198 -4.07 -13.79 -23.78
C TRP A 198 -2.63 -13.65 -24.29
N LYS A 199 -1.92 -12.62 -23.87
CA LYS A 199 -0.50 -12.46 -24.23
C LYS A 199 0.37 -13.64 -23.80
N MET A 200 0.13 -14.17 -22.59
CA MET A 200 0.91 -15.29 -22.05
C MET A 200 0.57 -16.63 -22.70
N PHE A 201 -0.71 -16.88 -22.94
CA PHE A 201 -1.18 -18.20 -23.33
C PHE A 201 -1.41 -18.36 -24.83
N LEU A 202 -1.53 -17.27 -25.61
CA LEU A 202 -1.77 -17.33 -27.05
C LEU A 202 -0.70 -18.16 -27.78
N GLY A 203 0.58 -17.97 -27.43
CA GLY A 203 1.67 -18.73 -28.02
C GLY A 203 1.57 -20.22 -27.74
N MET A 204 1.13 -20.60 -26.53
CA MET A 204 0.87 -22.01 -26.17
C MET A 204 -0.30 -22.60 -26.97
N TYR A 205 -1.39 -21.85 -27.14
CA TYR A 205 -2.53 -22.30 -27.94
C TYR A 205 -2.13 -22.51 -29.41
N ILE A 206 -1.33 -21.60 -29.97
CA ILE A 206 -0.84 -21.75 -31.35
C ILE A 206 0.06 -22.98 -31.46
N ALA A 207 1.00 -23.19 -30.53
CA ALA A 207 1.87 -24.34 -30.49
C ALA A 207 1.07 -25.66 -30.39
N PHE A 208 0.06 -25.69 -29.55
CA PHE A 208 -0.87 -26.81 -29.42
C PHE A 208 -1.60 -27.11 -30.74
N MET A 209 -2.10 -26.07 -31.41
CA MET A 209 -2.79 -26.23 -32.70
C MET A 209 -1.84 -26.78 -33.76
N ILE A 210 -0.59 -26.34 -33.82
CA ILE A 210 0.43 -26.87 -34.72
C ILE A 210 0.67 -28.35 -34.43
N ALA A 211 0.85 -28.73 -33.16
CA ALA A 211 1.02 -30.13 -32.76
C ALA A 211 -0.20 -30.97 -33.12
N PHE A 212 -1.42 -30.41 -32.96
CA PHE A 212 -2.66 -31.10 -33.26
C PHE A 212 -2.83 -31.38 -34.78
N ILE A 213 -2.37 -30.47 -35.65
CA ILE A 213 -2.40 -30.64 -37.10
C ILE A 213 -1.58 -31.86 -37.51
N CYS A 214 -0.52 -32.26 -36.77
CA CYS A 214 0.27 -33.45 -37.08
C CYS A 214 -0.59 -34.72 -37.15
N PHE A 215 -1.70 -34.82 -36.44
CA PHE A 215 -2.59 -35.99 -36.49
C PHE A 215 -3.37 -36.12 -37.82
N PHE A 216 -3.52 -35.03 -38.57
CA PHE A 216 -4.24 -35.00 -39.84
C PHE A 216 -3.31 -35.25 -41.05
N ILE A 217 -1.99 -35.26 -40.85
CA ILE A 217 -1.04 -35.54 -41.92
C ILE A 217 -1.04 -37.04 -42.18
N HIS A 218 -1.08 -37.42 -43.48
CA HIS A 218 -1.07 -38.82 -43.92
C HIS A 218 0.20 -39.56 -43.44
N SER A 219 0.09 -40.89 -43.27
CA SER A 219 1.17 -41.74 -42.72
C SER A 219 2.47 -41.66 -43.49
N ASP A 220 2.44 -41.39 -44.80
CA ASP A 220 3.60 -41.29 -45.65
C ASP A 220 4.41 -39.99 -45.46
N GLY A 221 3.84 -38.99 -44.76
CA GLY A 221 4.46 -37.69 -44.49
C GLY A 221 5.25 -37.65 -43.17
N MET A 222 6.08 -38.66 -42.85
CA MET A 222 6.80 -38.76 -41.58
C MET A 222 7.67 -37.53 -41.28
N ASP A 223 8.40 -37.03 -42.27
CA ASP A 223 9.32 -35.88 -42.11
C ASP A 223 8.53 -34.61 -41.74
N SER A 224 7.39 -34.39 -42.38
CA SER A 224 6.52 -33.24 -42.09
C SER A 224 5.92 -33.32 -40.69
N ARG A 225 5.50 -34.51 -40.23
CA ARG A 225 5.02 -34.74 -38.86
C ARG A 225 6.10 -34.44 -37.82
N PHE A 226 7.32 -34.96 -38.08
CA PHE A 226 8.44 -34.74 -37.18
C PHE A 226 8.81 -33.25 -37.08
N GLY A 227 8.93 -32.58 -38.24
CA GLY A 227 9.21 -31.14 -38.30
C GLY A 227 8.21 -30.26 -37.54
N LEU A 228 6.89 -30.51 -37.72
CA LEU A 228 5.86 -29.78 -37.01
C LEU A 228 5.86 -30.06 -35.50
N SER A 229 6.10 -31.32 -35.10
CA SER A 229 6.18 -31.68 -33.68
C SER A 229 7.36 -31.00 -32.99
N VAL A 230 8.52 -30.99 -33.59
CA VAL A 230 9.71 -30.32 -33.08
C VAL A 230 9.50 -28.81 -33.08
N GLY A 231 8.91 -28.23 -34.14
CA GLY A 231 8.60 -26.82 -34.25
C GLY A 231 7.63 -26.36 -33.14
N SER A 232 6.61 -27.16 -32.80
CA SER A 232 5.69 -26.86 -31.73
C SER A 232 6.37 -26.82 -30.35
N ILE A 233 7.34 -27.72 -30.10
CA ILE A 233 8.12 -27.72 -28.86
C ILE A 233 8.95 -26.43 -28.73
N PHE A 234 9.61 -26.01 -29.81
CA PHE A 234 10.37 -24.76 -29.82
C PHE A 234 9.47 -23.54 -29.60
N ALA A 235 8.26 -23.55 -30.17
CA ALA A 235 7.28 -22.49 -29.94
C ALA A 235 6.88 -22.40 -28.47
N VAL A 236 6.66 -23.52 -27.76
CA VAL A 236 6.38 -23.55 -26.32
C VAL A 236 7.56 -23.02 -25.51
N ILE A 237 8.78 -23.47 -25.82
CA ILE A 237 10.00 -23.00 -25.13
C ILE A 237 10.18 -21.49 -25.33
N GLY A 238 10.00 -20.99 -26.55
CA GLY A 238 10.09 -19.56 -26.86
C GLY A 238 9.04 -18.74 -26.09
N ASN A 239 7.81 -19.24 -25.99
CA ASN A 239 6.74 -18.59 -25.23
C ASN A 239 7.06 -18.54 -23.72
N LYS A 240 7.72 -19.57 -23.18
CA LYS A 240 8.16 -19.58 -21.78
C LYS A 240 9.09 -18.39 -21.47
N TYR A 241 10.05 -18.09 -22.34
CA TYR A 241 10.94 -16.93 -22.13
C TYR A 241 10.19 -15.60 -22.09
N ILE A 242 9.10 -15.47 -22.87
CA ILE A 242 8.26 -14.25 -22.85
C ILE A 242 7.50 -14.13 -21.52
N ILE A 243 7.13 -15.26 -20.90
CA ILE A 243 6.43 -15.28 -19.62
C ILE A 243 7.37 -14.97 -18.44
N ASP A 244 8.62 -15.45 -18.53
CA ASP A 244 9.61 -15.33 -17.46
C ASP A 244 10.31 -13.94 -17.45
N SER A 245 10.20 -13.13 -18.53
CA SER A 245 10.75 -11.79 -18.64
C SER A 245 9.85 -10.74 -17.97
#